data_4ed4c585fca2d72957bc6da5d39e1d2e
#
_entry.id   4ed4c585fca2d72957bc6da5d39e1d2e
#
_cell.length_a   1.000
_cell.length_b   1.000
_cell.length_c   1.000
_cell.angle_alpha   90.00
_cell.angle_beta   90.00
_cell.angle_gamma   90.00
#
_symmetry.space_group_name_H-M   'P 1'
#
loop_
_entity.id
_entity.type
_entity.pdbx_description
1 polymer ?
#
loop_
_entity_poly.entity_id
_entity_poly.type
_entity_poly.pdbx_seq_one_letter_code
_entity_poly.pdbx_strand_id
1 'polypeptide(L)'
;MLTYFWEQELIHYPDKEPVSWQEAIQESCLILLQKHIIDQSYVDEIIQCVETFGPYIIIAPEVAMPHSSEESAGIFGTAISFTKFKQAVTFAGDQEAKTATLFFTLAAQNPAEHLENIQQLMDLLMTDSVIADLLETNTPMDFKEVM
;
A
#
# COMPACT_ATOMS: atom_id res chain seq x y z
N MET A 1 -5.88 -12.51 6.60
CA MET A 1 -4.86 -11.47 6.32
C MET A 1 -4.98 -10.23 7.19
N LEU A 2 -6.18 -9.81 7.56
CA LEU A 2 -6.33 -8.65 8.46
C LEU A 2 -5.61 -8.87 9.79
N THR A 3 -5.70 -10.09 10.33
CA THR A 3 -4.98 -10.46 11.56
C THR A 3 -3.47 -10.32 11.42
N TYR A 4 -2.93 -10.66 10.24
CA TYR A 4 -1.51 -10.50 9.93
C TYR A 4 -1.08 -9.03 10.10
N PHE A 5 -1.82 -8.09 9.51
CA PHE A 5 -1.49 -6.67 9.64
C PHE A 5 -1.49 -6.22 11.09
N TRP A 6 -2.46 -6.67 11.86
CA TRP A 6 -2.59 -6.31 13.26
C TRP A 6 -1.44 -6.89 14.10
N GLU A 7 -1.22 -8.20 14.00
CA GLU A 7 -0.20 -8.89 14.81
C GLU A 7 1.22 -8.44 14.48
N GLN A 8 1.49 -8.13 13.22
CA GLN A 8 2.82 -7.69 12.77
C GLN A 8 3.02 -6.17 12.90
N GLU A 9 2.01 -5.46 13.38
CA GLU A 9 2.06 -4.00 13.54
C GLU A 9 2.37 -3.29 12.23
N LEU A 10 1.69 -3.69 11.16
CA LEU A 10 1.87 -3.16 9.81
C LEU A 10 0.71 -2.27 9.37
N ILE A 11 0.13 -1.53 10.34
CA ILE A 11 -1.02 -0.65 10.11
C ILE A 11 -0.61 0.80 10.38
N HIS A 12 -0.98 1.69 9.48
CA HIS A 12 -0.65 3.12 9.61
C HIS A 12 -1.82 4.01 9.19
N TYR A 13 -2.21 4.91 10.08
CA TYR A 13 -3.22 5.94 9.81
C TYR A 13 -2.55 7.31 10.01
N PRO A 14 -1.97 7.91 8.96
CA PRO A 14 -1.27 9.19 9.08
C PRO A 14 -2.18 10.31 9.58
N ASP A 15 -1.65 11.18 10.44
CA ASP A 15 -2.38 12.35 10.93
C ASP A 15 -2.47 13.46 9.90
N LYS A 16 -1.48 13.55 9.01
CA LYS A 16 -1.43 14.59 7.98
C LYS A 16 -1.81 14.04 6.63
N GLU A 17 -2.59 14.82 5.88
CA GLU A 17 -2.87 14.48 4.49
C GLU A 17 -1.64 14.74 3.63
N PRO A 18 -1.31 13.84 2.70
CA PRO A 18 -0.21 14.07 1.77
C PRO A 18 -0.56 15.20 0.79
N VAL A 19 0.44 15.98 0.41
CA VAL A 19 0.24 17.07 -0.54
C VAL A 19 0.30 16.60 -2.00
N SER A 20 0.74 15.36 -2.23
CA SER A 20 0.89 14.79 -3.56
C SER A 20 0.83 13.27 -3.48
N TRP A 21 0.67 12.62 -4.63
CA TRP A 21 0.70 11.16 -4.67
C TRP A 21 2.12 10.62 -4.36
N GLN A 22 3.17 11.37 -4.68
CA GLN A 22 4.53 10.99 -4.33
C GLN A 22 4.70 10.94 -2.81
N GLU A 23 4.21 11.94 -2.11
CA GLU A 23 4.23 11.96 -0.66
C GLU A 23 3.37 10.84 -0.07
N ALA A 24 2.24 10.52 -0.71
CA ALA A 24 1.40 9.41 -0.28
C ALA A 24 2.12 8.07 -0.38
N ILE A 25 2.87 7.84 -1.45
CA ILE A 25 3.69 6.63 -1.58
C ILE A 25 4.75 6.59 -0.48
N GLN A 26 5.45 7.71 -0.25
CA GLN A 26 6.45 7.79 0.82
C GLN A 26 5.83 7.44 2.17
N GLU A 27 4.68 8.00 2.48
CA GLU A 27 3.99 7.75 3.75
C GLU A 27 3.51 6.30 3.86
N SER A 28 3.05 5.71 2.77
CA SER A 28 2.59 4.32 2.75
C SER A 28 3.73 3.31 2.94
N CYS A 29 4.97 3.75 2.72
CA CYS A 29 6.16 2.92 2.92
C CYS A 29 6.79 3.12 4.30
N LEU A 30 6.30 4.06 5.11
CA LEU A 30 6.95 4.47 6.36
C LEU A 30 7.17 3.31 7.33
N ILE A 31 6.15 2.47 7.54
CA ILE A 31 6.27 1.34 8.47
C ILE A 31 7.35 0.36 8.00
N LEU A 32 7.40 0.06 6.70
CA LEU A 32 8.40 -0.85 6.16
C LEU A 32 9.80 -0.26 6.28
N LEU A 33 9.94 1.05 6.12
CA LEU A 33 11.21 1.75 6.36
C LEU A 33 11.62 1.66 7.83
N GLN A 34 10.70 1.90 8.76
CA GLN A 34 10.97 1.86 10.19
C GLN A 34 11.38 0.47 10.65
N LYS A 35 10.82 -0.57 10.05
CA LYS A 35 11.12 -1.97 10.36
C LYS A 35 12.33 -2.51 9.60
N HIS A 36 12.99 -1.68 8.79
CA HIS A 36 14.15 -2.05 7.98
C HIS A 36 13.86 -3.19 6.99
N ILE A 37 12.61 -3.30 6.56
CA ILE A 37 12.20 -4.27 5.53
C ILE A 37 12.56 -3.75 4.15
N ILE A 38 12.52 -2.42 3.99
CA ILE A 38 12.94 -1.74 2.77
C ILE A 38 13.83 -0.54 3.13
N ASP A 39 14.51 0.01 2.13
CA ASP A 39 15.18 1.29 2.28
C ASP A 39 14.59 2.34 1.34
N GLN A 40 15.09 3.58 1.43
CA GLN A 40 14.56 4.69 0.64
C GLN A 40 14.70 4.46 -0.87
N SER A 41 15.69 3.68 -1.31
CA SER A 41 15.87 3.40 -2.73
C SER A 41 14.67 2.65 -3.33
N TYR A 42 14.05 1.77 -2.55
CA TYR A 42 12.84 1.07 -3.00
C TYR A 42 11.65 2.04 -3.14
N VAL A 43 11.48 2.96 -2.19
CA VAL A 43 10.45 4.00 -2.27
C VAL A 43 10.63 4.84 -3.52
N ASP A 44 11.86 5.30 -3.76
CA ASP A 44 12.19 6.11 -4.94
C ASP A 44 11.91 5.35 -6.23
N GLU A 45 12.20 4.05 -6.24
CA GLU A 45 11.94 3.18 -7.38
C GLU A 45 10.44 3.05 -7.69
N ILE A 46 9.60 2.89 -6.66
CA ILE A 46 8.15 2.85 -6.84
C ILE A 46 7.66 4.17 -7.45
N ILE A 47 8.10 5.30 -6.90
CA ILE A 47 7.72 6.61 -7.39
C ILE A 47 8.14 6.77 -8.86
N GLN A 48 9.37 6.39 -9.18
CA GLN A 48 9.87 6.46 -10.54
C GLN A 48 9.06 5.59 -11.51
N CYS A 49 8.67 4.39 -11.08
CA CYS A 49 7.83 3.51 -11.90
C CYS A 49 6.46 4.14 -12.18
N VAL A 50 5.84 4.77 -11.19
CA VAL A 50 4.55 5.45 -11.39
C VAL A 50 4.71 6.65 -12.33
N GLU A 51 5.78 7.41 -12.19
CA GLU A 51 6.05 8.54 -13.10
C GLU A 51 6.25 8.07 -14.54
N THR A 52 6.91 6.94 -14.74
CA THR A 52 7.23 6.39 -16.05
C THR A 52 6.03 5.69 -16.71
N PHE A 53 5.29 4.89 -15.97
CA PHE A 53 4.26 4.00 -16.51
C PHE A 53 2.84 4.42 -16.16
N GLY A 54 2.66 5.51 -15.38
CA GLY A 54 1.36 5.93 -14.91
C GLY A 54 0.94 5.17 -13.64
N PRO A 55 -0.28 5.41 -13.13
CA PRO A 55 -0.71 4.87 -11.84
C PRO A 55 -1.12 3.39 -11.90
N TYR A 56 -0.19 2.53 -12.35
CA TYR A 56 -0.41 1.09 -12.44
C TYR A 56 -0.71 0.43 -11.08
N ILE A 57 -0.36 1.12 -9.99
CA ILE A 57 -0.57 0.60 -8.64
C ILE A 57 -2.02 0.65 -8.17
N ILE A 58 -2.88 1.42 -8.85
CA ILE A 58 -4.30 1.47 -8.51
C ILE A 58 -4.98 0.26 -9.15
N ILE A 59 -5.38 -0.71 -8.31
CA ILE A 59 -5.87 -2.01 -8.77
C ILE A 59 -7.38 -2.17 -8.67
N ALA A 60 -8.03 -1.28 -7.94
CA ALA A 60 -9.48 -1.27 -7.74
C ALA A 60 -9.89 0.13 -7.28
N PRO A 61 -11.19 0.50 -7.35
CA PRO A 61 -11.63 1.79 -6.82
C PRO A 61 -11.18 1.98 -5.38
N GLU A 62 -10.50 3.09 -5.12
CA GLU A 62 -9.97 3.51 -3.81
C GLU A 62 -8.87 2.60 -3.23
N VAL A 63 -8.30 1.68 -4.01
CA VAL A 63 -7.28 0.76 -3.54
C VAL A 63 -5.99 0.89 -4.37
N ALA A 64 -4.89 1.22 -3.70
CA ALA A 64 -3.56 1.24 -4.29
C ALA A 64 -2.68 0.14 -3.70
N MET A 65 -1.83 -0.42 -4.53
CA MET A 65 -0.89 -1.48 -4.16
C MET A 65 0.52 -1.06 -4.59
N PRO A 66 1.16 -0.14 -3.82
CA PRO A 66 2.50 0.31 -4.18
C PRO A 66 3.50 -0.84 -4.23
N HIS A 67 4.16 -0.99 -5.36
CA HIS A 67 5.20 -1.99 -5.56
C HIS A 67 6.00 -1.62 -6.81
N SER A 68 7.24 -2.09 -6.88
CA SER A 68 8.05 -1.97 -8.08
C SER A 68 7.78 -3.16 -9.00
N SER A 69 7.91 -2.95 -10.30
CA SER A 69 7.77 -4.01 -11.30
C SER A 69 9.02 -4.89 -11.42
N GLU A 70 10.11 -4.54 -10.75
CA GLU A 70 11.40 -5.21 -10.85
C GLU A 70 11.93 -5.60 -9.49
N GLU A 71 12.88 -6.54 -9.47
CA GLU A 71 13.61 -6.87 -8.25
C GLU A 71 14.41 -5.66 -7.81
N SER A 72 14.33 -5.33 -6.54
CA SER A 72 15.01 -4.16 -5.98
C SER A 72 16.09 -4.57 -4.99
N ALA A 73 17.24 -3.90 -5.06
CA ALA A 73 18.29 -4.04 -4.06
C ALA A 73 17.89 -3.40 -2.72
N GLY A 74 16.82 -2.60 -2.70
CA GLY A 74 16.33 -1.93 -1.49
C GLY A 74 15.33 -2.74 -0.67
N ILE A 75 15.18 -4.04 -0.93
CA ILE A 75 14.26 -4.91 -0.21
C ILE A 75 15.07 -5.91 0.63
N PHE A 76 14.82 -5.94 1.93
CA PHE A 76 15.55 -6.78 2.89
C PHE A 76 14.65 -7.80 3.59
N GLY A 77 13.34 -7.77 3.33
CA GLY A 77 12.38 -8.69 3.91
C GLY A 77 11.13 -8.75 3.06
N THR A 78 10.24 -9.69 3.38
CA THR A 78 8.96 -9.86 2.69
C THR A 78 7.84 -9.48 3.64
N ALA A 79 7.01 -8.50 3.25
CA ALA A 79 5.89 -8.03 4.05
C ALA A 79 4.91 -7.24 3.19
N ILE A 80 3.70 -7.05 3.73
CA ILE A 80 2.70 -6.15 3.18
C ILE A 80 2.29 -5.21 4.31
N SER A 81 2.30 -3.89 4.06
CA SER A 81 1.79 -2.93 5.04
C SER A 81 0.49 -2.29 4.56
N PHE A 82 -0.34 -1.88 5.51
CA PHE A 82 -1.60 -1.20 5.26
C PHE A 82 -1.51 0.24 5.75
N THR A 83 -1.85 1.19 4.88
CA THR A 83 -1.96 2.60 5.22
C THR A 83 -3.28 3.14 4.69
N LYS A 84 -4.01 3.88 5.53
CA LYS A 84 -5.23 4.54 5.09
C LYS A 84 -5.15 6.04 5.33
N PHE A 85 -5.40 6.81 4.29
CA PHE A 85 -5.50 8.26 4.37
C PHE A 85 -6.94 8.69 4.67
N LYS A 86 -7.11 9.87 5.26
CA LYS A 86 -8.43 10.39 5.59
C LYS A 86 -9.20 10.83 4.34
N GLN A 87 -8.48 11.29 3.32
CA GLN A 87 -9.05 11.72 2.06
C GLN A 87 -8.41 10.96 0.91
N ALA A 88 -9.15 10.82 -0.19
CA ALA A 88 -8.64 10.15 -1.38
C ALA A 88 -7.44 10.91 -1.96
N VAL A 89 -6.41 10.15 -2.31
CA VAL A 89 -5.21 10.68 -2.94
C VAL A 89 -5.38 10.58 -4.45
N THR A 90 -5.21 11.68 -5.16
CA THR A 90 -5.35 11.73 -6.61
C THR A 90 -4.00 11.47 -7.28
N PHE A 91 -3.99 10.49 -8.18
CA PHE A 91 -2.83 10.21 -9.01
C PHE A 91 -3.03 10.89 -10.37
N ALA A 92 -2.04 11.67 -10.79
CA ALA A 92 -2.07 12.28 -12.12
C ALA A 92 -1.96 11.18 -13.16
N GLY A 93 -2.95 11.11 -14.04
CA GLY A 93 -3.01 10.15 -15.14
C GLY A 93 -3.59 10.83 -16.36
N ASP A 94 -3.66 10.09 -17.48
CA ASP A 94 -3.95 10.67 -18.79
C ASP A 94 -5.33 11.33 -18.89
N GLN A 95 -6.40 10.56 -18.89
CA GLN A 95 -7.75 11.11 -19.17
C GLN A 95 -8.71 10.98 -17.99
N GLU A 96 -8.42 10.10 -17.06
CA GLU A 96 -9.24 9.92 -15.87
C GLU A 96 -8.36 10.00 -14.62
N ALA A 97 -8.74 10.89 -13.71
CA ALA A 97 -8.08 10.95 -12.42
C ALA A 97 -8.37 9.66 -11.65
N LYS A 98 -7.33 8.96 -11.23
CA LYS A 98 -7.46 7.78 -10.39
C LYS A 98 -7.18 8.18 -8.95
N THR A 99 -8.00 7.68 -8.04
CA THR A 99 -7.86 7.99 -6.62
C THR A 99 -7.72 6.72 -5.79
N ALA A 100 -7.04 6.86 -4.64
CA ALA A 100 -6.92 5.78 -3.68
C ALA A 100 -6.91 6.33 -2.26
N THR A 101 -7.54 5.60 -1.35
CA THR A 101 -7.58 5.89 0.08
C THR A 101 -6.89 4.78 0.88
N LEU A 102 -6.98 3.54 0.40
CA LEU A 102 -6.36 2.37 1.02
C LEU A 102 -5.10 2.01 0.25
N PHE A 103 -3.97 1.94 0.95
CA PHE A 103 -2.67 1.60 0.37
C PHE A 103 -2.16 0.31 0.99
N PHE A 104 -1.91 -0.68 0.15
CA PHE A 104 -1.28 -1.95 0.55
C PHE A 104 0.10 -2.01 -0.11
N THR A 105 1.13 -1.70 0.63
CA THR A 105 2.49 -1.63 0.10
C THR A 105 3.16 -3.00 0.21
N LEU A 106 3.67 -3.48 -0.92
CA LEU A 106 4.27 -4.80 -1.03
C LEU A 106 5.79 -4.72 -1.03
N ALA A 107 6.42 -5.59 -0.24
CA ALA A 107 7.85 -5.85 -0.32
C ALA A 107 8.06 -7.36 -0.37
N ALA A 108 8.90 -7.85 -1.29
CA ALA A 108 9.18 -9.26 -1.41
C ALA A 108 10.64 -9.47 -1.84
N GLN A 109 11.30 -10.44 -1.23
CA GLN A 109 12.71 -10.72 -1.49
C GLN A 109 12.96 -11.46 -2.80
N ASN A 110 11.92 -12.08 -3.34
CA ASN A 110 12.04 -12.84 -4.59
C ASN A 110 10.69 -12.91 -5.31
N PRO A 111 10.68 -13.28 -6.62
CA PRO A 111 9.44 -13.33 -7.40
C PRO A 111 8.36 -14.27 -6.85
N ALA A 112 8.76 -15.40 -6.26
CA ALA A 112 7.80 -16.36 -5.72
C ALA A 112 7.04 -15.77 -4.53
N GLU A 113 7.74 -15.11 -3.59
CA GLU A 113 7.12 -14.45 -2.45
C GLU A 113 6.28 -13.25 -2.89
N HIS A 114 6.72 -12.53 -3.94
CA HIS A 114 5.95 -11.42 -4.49
C HIS A 114 4.60 -11.90 -5.04
N LEU A 115 4.61 -12.99 -5.80
CA LEU A 115 3.37 -13.57 -6.34
C LEU A 115 2.44 -14.03 -5.21
N GLU A 116 3.00 -14.66 -4.18
CA GLU A 116 2.22 -15.09 -3.02
C GLU A 116 1.57 -13.91 -2.31
N ASN A 117 2.30 -12.81 -2.10
CA ASN A 117 1.76 -11.57 -1.53
C ASN A 117 0.58 -11.06 -2.34
N ILE A 118 0.73 -11.00 -3.65
CA ILE A 118 -0.33 -10.52 -4.54
C ILE A 118 -1.56 -11.41 -4.44
N GLN A 119 -1.38 -12.73 -4.46
CA GLN A 119 -2.50 -13.67 -4.38
C GLN A 119 -3.25 -13.56 -3.06
N GLN A 120 -2.54 -13.48 -1.95
CA GLN A 120 -3.15 -13.31 -0.63
C GLN A 120 -3.91 -12.00 -0.52
N LEU A 121 -3.33 -10.92 -1.02
CA LEU A 121 -3.98 -9.62 -0.99
C LEU A 121 -5.23 -9.60 -1.87
N MET A 122 -5.17 -10.15 -3.07
CA MET A 122 -6.33 -10.21 -3.96
C MET A 122 -7.46 -11.03 -3.36
N ASP A 123 -7.13 -12.15 -2.70
CA ASP A 123 -8.13 -12.96 -1.99
C ASP A 123 -8.83 -12.14 -0.90
N LEU A 124 -8.07 -11.35 -0.15
CA LEU A 124 -8.62 -10.46 0.87
C LEU A 124 -9.56 -9.44 0.24
N LEU A 125 -9.12 -8.77 -0.81
CA LEU A 125 -9.89 -7.69 -1.44
C LEU A 125 -11.15 -8.19 -2.15
N MET A 126 -11.19 -9.47 -2.52
CA MET A 126 -12.36 -10.11 -3.11
C MET A 126 -13.34 -10.61 -2.05
N THR A 127 -12.98 -10.57 -0.77
CA THR A 127 -13.89 -10.92 0.31
C THR A 127 -14.98 -9.86 0.42
N ASP A 128 -16.24 -10.29 0.52
CA ASP A 128 -17.38 -9.38 0.56
C ASP A 128 -17.23 -8.32 1.65
N SER A 129 -17.49 -7.07 1.28
CA SER A 129 -17.50 -5.88 2.12
C SER A 129 -16.17 -5.46 2.76
N VAL A 130 -15.06 -6.19 2.56
CA VAL A 130 -13.79 -5.83 3.20
C VAL A 130 -13.32 -4.42 2.81
N ILE A 131 -13.36 -4.09 1.52
CA ILE A 131 -12.94 -2.74 1.07
C ILE A 131 -13.85 -1.68 1.70
N ALA A 132 -15.19 -1.89 1.64
CA ALA A 132 -16.14 -0.94 2.21
C ALA A 132 -15.93 -0.77 3.73
N ASP A 133 -15.69 -1.87 4.44
CA ASP A 133 -15.46 -1.83 5.88
C ASP A 133 -14.17 -1.08 6.22
N LEU A 134 -13.09 -1.33 5.47
CA LEU A 134 -11.82 -0.64 5.69
C LEU A 134 -11.91 0.86 5.38
N LEU A 135 -12.72 1.25 4.39
CA LEU A 135 -12.92 2.65 4.07
C LEU A 135 -13.59 3.43 5.20
N GLU A 136 -14.35 2.76 6.06
CA GLU A 136 -15.00 3.38 7.21
C GLU A 136 -14.07 3.51 8.43
N THR A 137 -12.88 2.91 8.41
CA THR A 137 -11.95 2.97 9.53
C THR A 137 -11.17 4.28 9.54
N ASN A 138 -10.86 4.78 10.74
CA ASN A 138 -10.09 6.02 10.92
C ASN A 138 -8.93 5.85 11.90
N THR A 139 -8.90 4.76 12.66
CA THR A 139 -7.88 4.49 13.68
C THR A 139 -7.51 3.02 13.67
N PRO A 140 -6.36 2.65 14.25
CA PRO A 140 -6.00 1.24 14.42
C PRO A 140 -7.05 0.43 15.18
N MET A 141 -7.73 1.05 16.16
CA MET A 141 -8.80 0.35 16.89
C MET A 141 -10.00 0.06 16.01
N ASP A 142 -10.33 0.97 15.10
CA ASP A 142 -11.38 0.72 14.10
C ASP A 142 -11.00 -0.45 13.22
N PHE A 143 -9.73 -0.54 12.80
CA PHE A 143 -9.23 -1.67 12.02
C PHE A 143 -9.43 -2.98 12.76
N LYS A 144 -9.12 -3.01 14.05
CA LYS A 144 -9.30 -4.21 14.88
C LYS A 144 -10.76 -4.69 14.88
N GLU A 145 -11.70 -3.77 14.87
CA GLU A 145 -13.14 -4.10 14.85
C GLU A 145 -13.57 -4.75 13.53
N VAL A 146 -12.86 -4.50 12.44
CA VAL A 146 -13.14 -5.08 11.12
C VAL A 146 -12.64 -6.53 11.02
N MET A 147 -11.65 -6.89 11.84
CA MET A 147 -11.05 -8.23 11.82
C MET A 147 -12.05 -9.35 12.14
#